data_ece2c06556e8d94cf63a8bcbf60a41ea
#
_entry.id   ece2c06556e8d94cf63a8bcbf60a41ea
#
_cell.length_a   1.000
_cell.length_b   1.000
_cell.length_c   1.000
_cell.angle_alpha   90.00
_cell.angle_beta   90.00
_cell.angle_gamma   90.00
#
_symmetry.space_group_name_H-M   'P 1'
#
loop_
_entity.id
_entity.type
_entity.pdbx_description
1 polymer ?
#
loop_
_entity_poly.entity_id
_entity_poly.type
_entity_poly.pdbx_seq_one_letter_code
_entity_poly.pdbx_strand_id
1 'polypeptide(L)'
;MDLTPIAVTDGLAFAADIQLGTIITIRSDGRPQSSDVHHAVLDGTIVFSVRPDRAKVFNIERDGRVVYHVSHEGSYLSFDGTAEVSPIATETHGPAMDTLINAFRAVAKKEHPDWDEFREAMVRERRRAITVTPTSVVGLINPVWG
;
A
#
# COMPACT_ATOMS: atom_id res chain seq x y z
N MET A 1 4.99 12.74 -24.90
CA MET A 1 4.31 11.42 -25.03
C MET A 1 3.21 11.35 -23.98
N ASP A 2 2.01 11.12 -24.43
CA ASP A 2 0.89 10.97 -23.51
C ASP A 2 0.86 9.55 -22.94
N LEU A 3 0.64 9.44 -21.63
CA LEU A 3 0.48 8.15 -20.99
C LEU A 3 -0.91 7.60 -21.29
N THR A 4 -0.97 6.33 -21.64
CA THR A 4 -2.24 5.66 -21.92
C THR A 4 -2.97 5.34 -20.60
N PRO A 5 -4.23 5.75 -20.46
CA PRO A 5 -5.04 5.31 -19.34
C PRO A 5 -5.22 3.79 -19.34
N ILE A 6 -5.16 3.20 -18.16
CA ILE A 6 -5.31 1.76 -17.95
C ILE A 6 -6.51 1.57 -17.00
N ALA A 7 -7.32 0.55 -17.25
CA ALA A 7 -8.39 0.22 -16.31
C ALA A 7 -7.80 -0.13 -14.94
N VAL A 8 -8.41 0.37 -13.86
CA VAL A 8 -7.91 0.13 -12.50
C VAL A 8 -7.79 -1.37 -12.21
N THR A 9 -8.75 -2.18 -12.64
CA THR A 9 -8.70 -3.64 -12.45
C THR A 9 -7.51 -4.28 -13.14
N ASP A 10 -7.16 -3.83 -14.34
CA ASP A 10 -6.00 -4.33 -15.09
C ASP A 10 -4.69 -3.89 -14.42
N GLY A 11 -4.65 -2.65 -13.95
CA GLY A 11 -3.50 -2.12 -13.21
C GLY A 11 -3.27 -2.88 -11.90
N LEU A 12 -4.32 -3.17 -11.16
CA LEU A 12 -4.23 -3.94 -9.93
C LEU A 12 -3.78 -5.39 -10.18
N ALA A 13 -4.24 -6.01 -11.27
CA ALA A 13 -3.78 -7.35 -11.65
C ALA A 13 -2.26 -7.37 -11.93
N PHE A 14 -1.75 -6.35 -12.61
CA PHE A 14 -0.32 -6.19 -12.82
C PHE A 14 0.45 -5.98 -11.50
N ALA A 15 -0.05 -5.10 -10.63
CA ALA A 15 0.59 -4.79 -9.35
C ALA A 15 0.58 -5.97 -8.37
N ALA A 16 -0.39 -6.88 -8.50
CA ALA A 16 -0.51 -8.05 -7.63
C ALA A 16 0.67 -9.02 -7.76
N ASP A 17 1.34 -9.05 -8.90
CA ASP A 17 2.50 -9.90 -9.15
C ASP A 17 3.83 -9.22 -8.77
N ILE A 18 3.77 -7.98 -8.30
CA ILE A 18 4.94 -7.18 -7.90
C ILE A 18 4.85 -6.93 -6.40
N GLN A 19 5.89 -7.26 -5.64
CA GLN A 19 5.87 -7.10 -4.18
C GLN A 19 6.30 -5.73 -3.70
N LEU A 20 7.17 -5.05 -4.43
CA LEU A 20 7.75 -3.76 -4.04
C LEU A 20 7.15 -2.65 -4.86
N GLY A 21 6.66 -1.63 -4.19
CA GLY A 21 6.18 -0.41 -4.83
C GLY A 21 6.62 0.82 -4.06
N THR A 22 6.26 1.98 -4.57
CA THR A 22 6.60 3.27 -3.98
C THR A 22 5.33 4.04 -3.69
N ILE A 23 5.09 4.36 -2.42
CA ILE A 23 4.01 5.27 -2.03
C ILE A 23 4.54 6.70 -2.03
N ILE A 24 3.78 7.62 -2.62
CA ILE A 24 4.09 9.04 -2.66
C ILE A 24 2.98 9.76 -1.91
N THR A 25 3.36 10.47 -0.85
CA THR A 25 2.45 11.23 0.02
C THR A 25 2.83 12.70 -0.01
N ILE A 26 1.96 13.56 0.52
CA ILE A 26 2.16 15.02 0.51
C ILE A 26 2.60 15.47 1.89
N ARG A 27 3.79 16.08 1.96
CA ARG A 27 4.33 16.64 3.19
C ARG A 27 3.56 17.89 3.62
N SER A 28 3.75 18.30 4.88
CA SER A 28 3.13 19.52 5.41
C SER A 28 3.52 20.79 4.66
N ASP A 29 4.69 20.80 4.03
CA ASP A 29 5.14 21.91 3.19
C ASP A 29 4.64 21.84 1.74
N GLY A 30 3.81 20.84 1.42
CA GLY A 30 3.25 20.62 0.07
C GLY A 30 4.13 19.81 -0.86
N ARG A 31 5.34 19.44 -0.45
CA ARG A 31 6.22 18.63 -1.30
C ARG A 31 5.82 17.16 -1.27
N PRO A 32 5.96 16.45 -2.39
CA PRO A 32 5.78 15.00 -2.41
C PRO A 32 6.94 14.30 -1.70
N GLN A 33 6.61 13.21 -1.01
CA GLN A 33 7.58 12.36 -0.35
C GLN A 33 7.35 10.90 -0.72
N SER A 34 8.39 10.24 -1.23
CA SER A 34 8.32 8.85 -1.66
C SER A 34 8.94 7.92 -0.64
N SER A 35 8.42 6.71 -0.54
CA SER A 35 9.06 5.62 0.20
C SER A 35 8.67 4.27 -0.40
N ASP A 36 9.60 3.33 -0.35
CA ASP A 36 9.37 1.97 -0.84
C ASP A 36 8.67 1.15 0.24
N VAL A 37 7.72 0.33 -0.21
CA VAL A 37 6.96 -0.56 0.67
C VAL A 37 6.70 -1.89 -0.01
N HIS A 38 6.58 -2.94 0.78
CA HIS A 38 6.08 -4.23 0.31
C HIS A 38 4.57 -4.23 0.42
N HIS A 39 3.91 -4.40 -0.71
CA HIS A 39 2.45 -4.31 -0.77
C HIS A 39 1.80 -5.61 -1.20
N ALA A 40 0.49 -5.65 -1.06
CA ALA A 40 -0.37 -6.62 -1.70
C ALA A 40 -1.59 -5.93 -2.29
N VAL A 41 -2.22 -6.59 -3.24
CA VAL A 41 -3.54 -6.18 -3.75
C VAL A 41 -4.58 -7.02 -3.03
N LEU A 42 -5.56 -6.37 -2.43
CA LEU A 42 -6.61 -7.01 -1.64
C LEU A 42 -7.93 -6.27 -1.84
N ASP A 43 -8.93 -6.99 -2.34
CA ASP A 43 -10.29 -6.46 -2.54
C ASP A 43 -10.33 -5.11 -3.28
N GLY A 44 -9.60 -5.01 -4.38
CA GLY A 44 -9.58 -3.81 -5.22
C GLY A 44 -8.76 -2.65 -4.65
N THR A 45 -7.95 -2.91 -3.62
CA THR A 45 -7.08 -1.91 -2.98
C THR A 45 -5.64 -2.39 -2.91
N ILE A 46 -4.74 -1.47 -2.59
CA ILE A 46 -3.34 -1.78 -2.32
C ILE A 46 -3.12 -1.59 -0.82
N VAL A 47 -2.59 -2.61 -0.15
CA VAL A 47 -2.42 -2.62 1.31
C VAL A 47 -0.99 -2.93 1.70
N PHE A 48 -0.55 -2.33 2.81
CA PHE A 48 0.73 -2.63 3.45
C PHE A 48 0.71 -2.24 4.93
N SER A 49 1.57 -2.87 5.71
CA SER A 49 1.72 -2.57 7.14
C SER A 49 2.77 -1.47 7.34
N VAL A 50 2.61 -0.67 8.38
CA VAL A 50 3.47 0.47 8.64
C VAL A 50 3.71 0.63 10.14
N ARG A 51 4.89 1.13 10.52
CA ARG A 51 5.18 1.58 11.87
C ARG A 51 4.50 2.93 12.13
N PRO A 52 4.05 3.19 13.36
CA PRO A 52 3.25 4.39 13.65
C PRO A 52 4.02 5.71 13.52
N ASP A 53 5.34 5.68 13.59
CA ASP A 53 6.22 6.86 13.59
C ASP A 53 6.71 7.27 12.19
N ARG A 54 6.26 6.59 11.12
CA ARG A 54 6.70 6.90 9.77
C ARG A 54 6.03 8.16 9.24
N ALA A 55 6.80 8.96 8.50
CA ALA A 55 6.32 10.23 7.93
C ALA A 55 5.06 10.05 7.08
N LYS A 56 4.97 8.96 6.32
CA LYS A 56 3.80 8.67 5.47
C LYS A 56 2.50 8.54 6.25
N VAL A 57 2.55 8.08 7.50
CA VAL A 57 1.36 7.99 8.37
C VAL A 57 0.81 9.39 8.64
N PHE A 58 1.66 10.30 9.10
CA PHE A 58 1.26 11.69 9.39
C PHE A 58 0.82 12.42 8.13
N ASN A 59 1.52 12.19 7.01
CA ASN A 59 1.17 12.81 5.73
C ASN A 59 -0.21 12.37 5.27
N ILE A 60 -0.52 11.07 5.32
CA ILE A 60 -1.82 10.53 4.90
C ILE A 60 -2.94 11.00 5.84
N GLU A 61 -2.70 11.05 7.13
CA GLU A 61 -3.72 11.53 8.08
C GLU A 61 -4.07 12.99 7.86
N ARG A 62 -3.11 13.81 7.41
CA ARG A 62 -3.33 15.21 7.08
C ARG A 62 -3.94 15.40 5.68
N ASP A 63 -3.49 14.62 4.70
CA ASP A 63 -3.92 14.69 3.31
C ASP A 63 -3.87 13.27 2.71
N GLY A 64 -5.02 12.69 2.49
CA GLY A 64 -5.14 11.31 2.04
C GLY A 64 -4.84 11.08 0.56
N ARG A 65 -4.58 12.14 -0.22
CA ARG A 65 -4.22 11.99 -1.64
C ARG A 65 -2.84 11.36 -1.76
N VAL A 66 -2.73 10.32 -2.57
CA VAL A 66 -1.48 9.60 -2.78
C VAL A 66 -1.31 9.22 -4.24
N VAL A 67 -0.07 8.96 -4.60
CA VAL A 67 0.28 8.23 -5.81
C VAL A 67 0.97 6.93 -5.37
N TYR A 68 0.62 5.84 -6.00
CA TYR A 68 1.29 4.55 -5.79
C TYR A 68 1.92 4.09 -7.09
N HIS A 69 3.23 3.84 -7.08
CA HIS A 69 4.00 3.52 -8.27
C HIS A 69 4.58 2.11 -8.17
N VAL A 70 4.42 1.33 -9.23
CA VAL A 70 5.08 0.03 -9.40
C VAL A 70 5.82 -0.01 -10.70
N SER A 71 6.94 -0.72 -10.75
CA SER A 71 7.71 -0.91 -11.99
C SER A 71 8.31 -2.31 -12.02
N HIS A 72 8.42 -2.87 -13.21
CA HIS A 72 9.00 -4.18 -13.43
C HIS A 72 9.44 -4.32 -14.88
N GLU A 73 10.73 -4.58 -15.09
CA GLU A 73 11.30 -4.85 -16.43
C GLU A 73 10.86 -3.86 -17.52
N GLY A 74 10.98 -2.57 -17.22
CA GLY A 74 10.63 -1.50 -18.16
C GLY A 74 9.15 -1.13 -18.19
N SER A 75 8.28 -1.95 -17.61
CA SER A 75 6.87 -1.59 -17.39
C SER A 75 6.74 -0.77 -16.13
N TYR A 76 5.81 0.17 -16.10
CA TYR A 76 5.47 0.87 -14.87
C TYR A 76 4.02 1.32 -14.88
N LEU A 77 3.46 1.46 -13.68
CA LEU A 77 2.14 2.00 -13.46
C LEU A 77 2.19 3.05 -12.35
N SER A 78 1.46 4.14 -12.57
CA SER A 78 1.25 5.18 -11.59
C SER A 78 -0.25 5.23 -11.26
N PHE A 79 -0.59 4.88 -10.02
CA PHE A 79 -1.96 4.92 -9.52
C PHE A 79 -2.17 6.24 -8.80
N ASP A 80 -3.19 6.99 -9.20
CA ASP A 80 -3.75 8.04 -8.34
C ASP A 80 -4.77 7.41 -7.41
N GLY A 81 -4.81 7.85 -6.17
CA GLY A 81 -5.77 7.32 -5.23
C GLY A 81 -5.83 8.09 -3.92
N THR A 82 -6.61 7.55 -3.02
CA THR A 82 -6.70 8.03 -1.64
C THR A 82 -6.27 6.92 -0.69
N ALA A 83 -5.62 7.30 0.40
CA ALA A 83 -5.16 6.35 1.38
C ALA A 83 -5.77 6.63 2.74
N GLU A 84 -5.97 5.56 3.50
CA GLU A 84 -6.41 5.60 4.88
C GLU A 84 -5.45 4.79 5.74
N VAL A 85 -5.26 5.25 6.97
CA VAL A 85 -4.47 4.53 7.98
C VAL A 85 -5.44 3.88 8.96
N SER A 86 -5.30 2.58 9.19
CA SER A 86 -6.17 1.86 10.11
C SER A 86 -6.02 2.39 11.55
N PRO A 87 -7.04 2.23 12.41
CA PRO A 87 -6.87 2.51 13.83
C PRO A 87 -5.75 1.67 14.44
N ILE A 88 -5.14 2.18 15.49
CA ILE A 88 -4.15 1.41 16.28
C ILE A 88 -4.88 0.27 16.98
N ALA A 89 -4.36 -0.96 16.84
CA ALA A 89 -4.90 -2.11 17.56
C ALA A 89 -4.42 -2.04 19.02
N THR A 90 -5.36 -1.84 19.94
CA THR A 90 -5.08 -1.81 21.39
C THR A 90 -5.33 -3.16 22.05
N GLU A 91 -5.96 -4.09 21.34
CA GLU A 91 -6.30 -5.43 21.80
C GLU A 91 -5.83 -6.46 20.78
N THR A 92 -5.56 -7.67 21.25
CA THR A 92 -5.08 -8.77 20.40
C THR A 92 -6.15 -9.31 19.45
N HIS A 93 -7.40 -8.97 19.67
CA HIS A 93 -8.54 -9.32 18.80
C HIS A 93 -9.35 -8.07 18.48
N GLY A 94 -10.18 -8.18 17.46
CA GLY A 94 -11.05 -7.09 17.03
C GLY A 94 -10.75 -6.60 15.63
N PRO A 95 -11.56 -5.62 15.12
CA PRO A 95 -11.47 -5.19 13.72
C PRO A 95 -10.10 -4.61 13.32
N ALA A 96 -9.46 -3.83 14.19
CA ALA A 96 -8.15 -3.26 13.90
C ALA A 96 -7.07 -4.35 13.76
N MET A 97 -7.11 -5.38 14.60
CA MET A 97 -6.21 -6.52 14.50
C MET A 97 -6.51 -7.36 13.27
N ASP A 98 -7.78 -7.57 12.94
CA ASP A 98 -8.18 -8.32 11.75
C ASP A 98 -7.62 -7.66 10.47
N THR A 99 -7.64 -6.34 10.41
CA THR A 99 -7.04 -5.59 9.29
C THR A 99 -5.56 -5.89 9.17
N LEU A 100 -4.82 -5.91 10.27
CA LEU A 100 -3.38 -6.21 10.27
C LEU A 100 -3.09 -7.66 9.87
N ILE A 101 -3.91 -8.60 10.34
CA ILE A 101 -3.79 -10.02 9.96
C ILE A 101 -4.04 -10.22 8.48
N ASN A 102 -5.08 -9.61 7.95
CA ASN A 102 -5.40 -9.70 6.52
C ASN A 102 -4.30 -9.08 5.65
N ALA A 103 -3.75 -7.95 6.08
CA ALA A 103 -2.62 -7.32 5.39
C ALA A 103 -1.39 -8.24 5.40
N PHE A 104 -1.06 -8.84 6.54
CA PHE A 104 0.07 -9.78 6.62
C PHE A 104 -0.11 -10.97 5.68
N ARG A 105 -1.27 -11.63 5.73
CA ARG A 105 -1.57 -12.77 4.84
C ARG A 105 -1.42 -12.41 3.37
N ALA A 106 -1.92 -11.24 3.00
CA ALA A 106 -1.89 -10.78 1.62
C ALA A 106 -0.46 -10.47 1.16
N VAL A 107 0.33 -9.76 1.97
CA VAL A 107 1.71 -9.37 1.63
C VAL A 107 2.65 -10.56 1.68
N ALA A 108 2.60 -11.35 2.75
CA ALA A 108 3.47 -12.51 2.93
C ALA A 108 3.07 -13.71 2.06
N LYS A 109 1.82 -13.75 1.59
CA LYS A 109 1.23 -14.86 0.83
C LYS A 109 1.33 -16.19 1.59
N LYS A 110 1.23 -16.13 2.90
CA LYS A 110 1.29 -17.29 3.80
C LYS A 110 0.69 -16.96 5.16
N GLU A 111 0.40 -18.00 5.93
CA GLU A 111 0.03 -17.86 7.33
C GLU A 111 1.26 -17.56 8.19
N HIS A 112 1.07 -16.79 9.24
CA HIS A 112 2.13 -16.58 10.24
C HIS A 112 2.33 -17.87 11.06
N PRO A 113 3.58 -18.26 11.36
CA PRO A 113 3.85 -19.48 12.12
C PRO A 113 3.33 -19.44 13.57
N ASP A 114 3.11 -18.25 14.11
CA ASP A 114 2.60 -18.05 15.48
C ASP A 114 1.72 -16.80 15.53
N TRP A 115 0.41 -16.98 15.36
CA TRP A 115 -0.54 -15.88 15.36
C TRP A 115 -0.64 -15.18 16.71
N ASP A 116 -0.45 -15.89 17.82
CA ASP A 116 -0.49 -15.28 19.16
C ASP A 116 0.67 -14.30 19.32
N GLU A 117 1.87 -14.68 18.90
CA GLU A 117 3.03 -13.78 18.89
C GLU A 117 2.81 -12.59 17.96
N PHE A 118 2.27 -12.82 16.75
CA PHE A 118 1.96 -11.74 15.81
C PHE A 118 1.02 -10.72 16.44
N ARG A 119 -0.07 -11.18 17.04
CA ARG A 119 -1.07 -10.30 17.68
C ARG A 119 -0.46 -9.46 18.79
N GLU A 120 0.34 -10.07 19.66
CA GLU A 120 1.03 -9.38 20.75
C GLU A 120 2.03 -8.35 20.20
N ALA A 121 2.78 -8.72 19.17
CA ALA A 121 3.75 -7.81 18.53
C ALA A 121 3.07 -6.60 17.89
N MET A 122 1.94 -6.80 17.21
CA MET A 122 1.19 -5.70 16.58
C MET A 122 0.69 -4.70 17.61
N VAL A 123 0.20 -5.17 18.75
CA VAL A 123 -0.23 -4.29 19.85
C VAL A 123 0.97 -3.54 20.44
N ARG A 124 2.04 -4.26 20.74
CA ARG A 124 3.25 -3.68 21.36
C ARG A 124 3.91 -2.65 20.46
N GLU A 125 4.03 -2.94 19.17
CA GLU A 125 4.66 -2.06 18.17
C GLU A 125 3.72 -0.99 17.65
N ARG A 126 2.44 -1.02 18.01
CA ARG A 126 1.40 -0.10 17.57
C ARG A 126 1.30 -0.02 16.04
N ARG A 127 1.48 -1.15 15.38
CA ARG A 127 1.42 -1.25 13.92
C ARG A 127 0.06 -0.86 13.39
N ARG A 128 0.07 -0.29 12.20
CA ARG A 128 -1.12 0.11 11.47
C ARG A 128 -1.03 -0.40 10.03
N ALA A 129 -2.16 -0.52 9.36
CA ALA A 129 -2.21 -0.82 7.93
C ALA A 129 -2.57 0.44 7.16
N ILE A 130 -1.96 0.62 6.00
CA ILE A 130 -2.36 1.65 5.04
C ILE A 130 -3.08 0.95 3.90
N THR A 131 -4.24 1.49 3.53
CA THR A 131 -5.05 1.01 2.41
C THR A 131 -5.17 2.13 1.39
N VAL A 132 -4.69 1.86 0.17
CA VAL A 132 -4.80 2.78 -0.96
C VAL A 132 -5.95 2.33 -1.85
N THR A 133 -6.92 3.21 -2.06
CA THR A 133 -8.02 2.99 -2.99
C THR A 133 -7.71 3.73 -4.29
N PRO A 134 -7.34 3.02 -5.36
CA PRO A 134 -6.98 3.68 -6.63
C PRO A 134 -8.22 4.27 -7.30
N THR A 135 -8.04 5.44 -7.90
CA THR A 135 -9.09 6.12 -8.69
C THR A 135 -8.78 6.13 -10.17
N SER A 136 -7.51 6.12 -10.54
CA SER A 136 -7.05 6.06 -11.93
C SER A 136 -5.66 5.49 -12.03
N VAL A 137 -5.30 5.00 -13.21
CA VAL A 137 -3.99 4.40 -13.49
C VAL A 137 -3.51 4.87 -14.85
N VAL A 138 -2.26 5.26 -14.93
CA VAL A 138 -1.56 5.52 -16.18
C VAL A 138 -0.22 4.81 -16.17
N GLY A 139 0.32 4.50 -17.33
CA GLY A 139 1.64 3.90 -17.43
C GLY A 139 1.87 3.18 -18.75
N LEU A 140 2.90 2.33 -18.74
CA LEU A 140 3.32 1.52 -19.89
C LEU A 140 3.52 0.09 -19.45
N ILE A 141 2.84 -0.84 -20.09
CA ILE A 141 3.01 -2.27 -19.84
C ILE A 141 3.65 -2.89 -21.07
N ASN A 142 4.76 -3.63 -20.85
CA ASN A 142 5.52 -4.29 -21.91
C ASN A 142 5.89 -3.34 -23.07
N PRO A 143 6.53 -2.19 -22.79
CA PRO A 143 6.88 -1.26 -23.85
C PRO A 143 7.91 -1.88 -24.79
N VAL A 144 7.80 -1.52 -26.07
CA VAL A 144 8.80 -1.88 -27.08
C VAL A 144 9.76 -0.70 -27.20
N TRP A 145 11.01 -0.93 -26.81
CA TRP A 145 12.08 0.06 -26.96
C TRP A 145 12.83 -0.23 -28.26
N GLY A 146 12.73 0.67 -29.19
CA GLY A 146 13.36 0.49 -30.48
C GLY A 146 14.22 1.66 -30.90
#